data_6f7f204c98707a0f316326a9f389ce97
#
_entry.id   6f7f204c98707a0f316326a9f389ce97
#
_cell.length_a   1.000
_cell.length_b   1.000
_cell.length_c   1.000
_cell.angle_alpha   90.00
_cell.angle_beta   90.00
_cell.angle_gamma   90.00
#
_symmetry.space_group_name_H-M   'P 1'
#
loop_
_entity.id
_entity.type
_entity.pdbx_description
1 polymer ?
#
loop_
_entity_poly.entity_id
_entity_poly.type
_entity_poly.pdbx_seq_one_letter_code
_entity_poly.pdbx_strand_id
1 'polypeptide(L)'
;RDWSIGRQRYWGVPIPIVYDPEGNAHPIPKEHLPWTLPEDVDFRPTGEAPLAKSKELKERTERIFGAGWTPEVETMDTFVDSSWYFLRYIDNKNDNEFSRMEMQKEWLPLDIYFGGAEHTTMHLLYSRFWQKALHSLGLVSHTEPYKRRINRSLILGPDGNKMSKSKGNVVDPDEQVERVGSDAVKMYLAFMGPYAEVGNYPWDLGGIAGIRRFLERVNGLSDHITAEEQKDITKLLHKTIKKVGDDIVAFKFNTAISALMIFINAAEKQGLSKESYETFLKLLAPFAPHLTEELWSESCKEGSIHMIDFPKFNADLAVD
;
A
#
# COMPACT_ATOMS: atom_id res chain seq x y z
N ARG A 1 20.21 -23.92 4.41
CA ARG A 1 19.52 -24.14 5.69
C ARG A 1 18.05 -24.35 5.44
N ASP A 2 17.47 -25.42 5.96
CA ASP A 2 16.07 -25.74 5.83
C ASP A 2 15.21 -24.66 6.49
N TRP A 3 14.02 -24.51 5.95
CA TRP A 3 13.09 -23.47 6.35
C TRP A 3 11.76 -24.10 6.77
N SER A 4 11.43 -24.02 8.06
CA SER A 4 10.15 -24.49 8.56
C SER A 4 9.02 -23.55 8.14
N ILE A 5 8.04 -24.08 7.42
CA ILE A 5 6.83 -23.36 6.99
C ILE A 5 5.59 -23.72 7.81
N GLY A 6 5.61 -24.81 8.55
CA GLY A 6 4.51 -25.25 9.40
C GLY A 6 4.38 -24.41 10.67
N ARG A 7 3.14 -24.17 11.11
CA ARG A 7 2.79 -23.41 12.31
C ARG A 7 1.68 -24.11 13.09
N GLN A 8 1.83 -24.17 14.39
CA GLN A 8 0.82 -24.68 15.32
C GLN A 8 -0.26 -23.62 15.58
N ARG A 9 -0.97 -23.25 14.51
CA ARG A 9 -2.02 -22.24 14.50
C ARG A 9 -3.21 -22.72 13.69
N TYR A 10 -4.36 -22.15 13.94
CA TYR A 10 -5.55 -22.40 13.11
C TYR A 10 -5.49 -21.61 11.81
N TRP A 11 -5.14 -20.30 11.89
CA TRP A 11 -5.14 -19.40 10.75
C TRP A 11 -3.94 -19.63 9.84
N GLY A 12 -4.20 -20.11 8.64
CA GLY A 12 -3.23 -20.41 7.58
C GLY A 12 -3.75 -21.49 6.65
N VAL A 13 -3.07 -21.73 5.52
CA VAL A 13 -3.41 -22.80 4.60
C VAL A 13 -3.12 -24.15 5.25
N PRO A 14 -4.08 -25.10 5.30
CA PRO A 14 -3.79 -26.47 5.74
C PRO A 14 -2.72 -27.09 4.85
N ILE A 15 -1.74 -27.74 5.44
CA ILE A 15 -0.74 -28.48 4.69
C ILE A 15 -1.40 -29.75 4.13
N PRO A 16 -1.45 -29.96 2.80
CA PRO A 16 -2.20 -31.06 2.20
C PRO A 16 -1.41 -32.38 2.25
N ILE A 17 -1.10 -32.84 3.46
CA ILE A 17 -0.36 -34.07 3.76
C ILE A 17 -1.15 -34.89 4.77
N VAL A 18 -1.11 -36.22 4.60
CA VAL A 18 -1.61 -37.21 5.54
C VAL A 18 -0.50 -38.23 5.81
N TYR A 19 -0.59 -38.91 6.94
CA TYR A 19 0.38 -39.92 7.37
C TYR A 19 -0.31 -41.28 7.44
N ASP A 20 0.33 -42.31 6.87
CA ASP A 20 -0.12 -43.67 6.97
C ASP A 20 0.09 -44.24 8.42
N PRO A 21 -0.40 -45.45 8.74
CA PRO A 21 -0.22 -46.05 10.04
C PRO A 21 1.26 -46.28 10.43
N GLU A 22 2.16 -46.35 9.46
CA GLU A 22 3.61 -46.49 9.64
C GLU A 22 4.29 -45.12 9.83
N GLY A 23 3.54 -43.99 9.68
CA GLY A 23 4.04 -42.63 9.85
C GLY A 23 4.71 -42.03 8.61
N ASN A 24 4.56 -42.64 7.44
CA ASN A 24 5.06 -42.05 6.20
C ASN A 24 4.13 -40.96 5.69
N ALA A 25 4.71 -39.86 5.21
CA ALA A 25 3.97 -38.72 4.68
C ALA A 25 3.51 -38.96 3.23
N HIS A 26 2.24 -38.67 2.96
CA HIS A 26 1.65 -38.77 1.62
C HIS A 26 0.93 -37.47 1.26
N PRO A 27 1.12 -36.91 0.04
CA PRO A 27 0.34 -35.78 -0.41
C PRO A 27 -1.13 -36.17 -0.60
N ILE A 28 -2.04 -35.26 -0.24
CA ILE A 28 -3.47 -35.44 -0.50
C ILE A 28 -3.71 -35.41 -2.02
N PRO A 29 -4.34 -36.43 -2.63
CA PRO A 29 -4.65 -36.46 -4.04
C PRO A 29 -5.51 -35.27 -4.50
N LYS A 30 -5.34 -34.87 -5.75
CA LYS A 30 -5.99 -33.68 -6.33
C LYS A 30 -7.52 -33.69 -6.23
N GLU A 31 -8.13 -34.88 -6.34
CA GLU A 31 -9.58 -35.07 -6.23
C GLU A 31 -10.17 -34.76 -4.84
N HIS A 32 -9.33 -34.65 -3.82
CA HIS A 32 -9.71 -34.28 -2.45
C HIS A 32 -9.35 -32.84 -2.09
N LEU A 33 -8.87 -32.05 -3.05
CA LEU A 33 -8.62 -30.63 -2.88
C LEU A 33 -9.86 -29.81 -3.28
N PRO A 34 -10.13 -28.67 -2.64
CA PRO A 34 -9.33 -28.04 -1.58
C PRO A 34 -9.45 -28.77 -0.23
N TRP A 35 -8.31 -28.93 0.48
CA TRP A 35 -8.29 -29.45 1.85
C TRP A 35 -8.59 -28.32 2.82
N THR A 36 -9.86 -28.24 3.25
CA THR A 36 -10.36 -27.12 4.04
C THR A 36 -10.08 -27.28 5.54
N LEU A 37 -9.97 -26.14 6.25
CA LEU A 37 -9.89 -26.13 7.71
C LEU A 37 -11.17 -26.68 8.34
N PRO A 38 -11.07 -27.48 9.42
CA PRO A 38 -12.23 -27.91 10.19
C PRO A 38 -12.80 -26.77 11.04
N GLU A 39 -14.10 -26.80 11.34
CA GLU A 39 -14.76 -25.78 12.17
C GLU A 39 -14.89 -26.20 13.65
N ASP A 40 -14.68 -27.48 13.98
CA ASP A 40 -14.82 -28.07 15.32
C ASP A 40 -13.57 -27.93 16.18
N VAL A 41 -12.87 -26.81 16.11
CA VAL A 41 -11.60 -26.59 16.81
C VAL A 41 -11.75 -25.84 18.11
N ASP A 42 -10.91 -26.17 19.10
CA ASP A 42 -10.77 -25.42 20.34
C ASP A 42 -9.55 -24.50 20.26
N PHE A 43 -9.80 -23.18 20.29
CA PHE A 43 -8.76 -22.15 20.19
C PHE A 43 -8.03 -21.85 21.50
N ARG A 44 -8.38 -22.51 22.62
CA ARG A 44 -7.67 -22.27 23.88
C ARG A 44 -6.22 -22.70 23.79
N PRO A 45 -5.27 -21.87 24.28
CA PRO A 45 -3.84 -22.13 24.19
C PRO A 45 -3.47 -23.25 25.20
N THR A 46 -3.49 -24.50 24.73
CA THR A 46 -3.17 -25.69 25.54
C THR A 46 -1.77 -26.24 25.25
N GLY A 47 -0.98 -25.58 24.38
CA GLY A 47 0.32 -26.08 23.94
C GLY A 47 0.24 -27.10 22.81
N GLU A 48 -0.96 -27.45 22.35
CA GLU A 48 -1.20 -28.35 21.24
C GLU A 48 -1.77 -27.63 20.05
N ALA A 49 -1.44 -28.06 18.81
CA ALA A 49 -1.98 -27.46 17.58
C ALA A 49 -3.51 -27.54 17.57
N PRO A 50 -4.24 -26.47 17.25
CA PRO A 50 -5.71 -26.47 17.27
C PRO A 50 -6.33 -27.58 16.39
N LEU A 51 -5.74 -27.87 15.22
CA LEU A 51 -6.24 -28.89 14.32
C LEU A 51 -6.09 -30.32 14.87
N ALA A 52 -5.14 -30.57 15.77
CA ALA A 52 -4.96 -31.86 16.43
C ALA A 52 -6.18 -32.27 17.27
N LYS A 53 -7.00 -31.29 17.70
CA LYS A 53 -8.20 -31.51 18.51
C LYS A 53 -9.47 -31.73 17.70
N SER A 54 -9.41 -31.51 16.37
CA SER A 54 -10.56 -31.66 15.49
C SER A 54 -10.91 -33.15 15.29
N LYS A 55 -12.13 -33.52 15.68
CA LYS A 55 -12.68 -34.84 15.39
C LYS A 55 -13.06 -34.97 13.91
N GLU A 56 -13.63 -33.91 13.35
CA GLU A 56 -14.00 -33.83 11.92
C GLU A 56 -12.81 -34.10 11.00
N LEU A 57 -11.69 -33.44 11.25
CA LEU A 57 -10.49 -33.61 10.44
C LEU A 57 -9.94 -35.04 10.49
N LYS A 58 -9.95 -35.66 11.69
CA LYS A 58 -9.52 -37.04 11.85
C LYS A 58 -10.48 -38.02 11.15
N GLU A 59 -11.79 -37.90 11.39
CA GLU A 59 -12.80 -38.76 10.77
C GLU A 59 -12.83 -38.59 9.23
N ARG A 60 -12.66 -37.40 8.72
CA ARG A 60 -12.53 -37.14 7.30
C ARG A 60 -11.31 -37.83 6.69
N THR A 61 -10.17 -37.75 7.37
CA THR A 61 -8.96 -38.44 6.96
C THR A 61 -9.12 -39.95 6.94
N GLU A 62 -9.62 -40.56 8.01
CA GLU A 62 -9.85 -42.00 8.07
C GLU A 62 -10.90 -42.50 7.07
N ARG A 63 -11.93 -41.69 6.78
CA ARG A 63 -12.95 -42.03 5.77
C ARG A 63 -12.38 -42.07 4.36
N ILE A 64 -11.43 -41.19 4.05
CA ILE A 64 -10.84 -41.06 2.69
C ILE A 64 -9.70 -42.07 2.50
N PHE A 65 -8.80 -42.19 3.47
CA PHE A 65 -7.55 -42.92 3.33
C PHE A 65 -7.55 -44.29 4.03
N GLY A 66 -8.42 -44.49 5.01
CA GLY A 66 -8.51 -45.71 5.76
C GLY A 66 -8.24 -45.55 7.25
N ALA A 67 -8.59 -46.57 8.03
CA ALA A 67 -8.38 -46.56 9.48
C ALA A 67 -6.90 -46.45 9.86
N GLY A 68 -6.60 -45.61 10.84
CA GLY A 68 -5.23 -45.35 11.33
C GLY A 68 -4.44 -44.31 10.58
N TRP A 69 -4.97 -43.77 9.45
CA TRP A 69 -4.39 -42.60 8.81
C TRP A 69 -4.64 -41.34 9.65
N THR A 70 -3.64 -40.44 9.69
CA THR A 70 -3.71 -39.19 10.46
C THR A 70 -3.44 -37.98 9.56
N PRO A 71 -4.13 -36.84 9.76
CA PRO A 71 -3.87 -35.62 9.02
C PRO A 71 -2.62 -34.89 9.54
N GLU A 72 -2.00 -34.08 8.69
CA GLU A 72 -1.14 -32.99 9.18
C GLU A 72 -1.98 -31.98 9.96
N VAL A 73 -1.49 -31.57 11.12
CA VAL A 73 -2.21 -30.69 12.05
C VAL A 73 -1.63 -29.28 12.16
N GLU A 74 -0.53 -29.02 11.47
CA GLU A 74 0.01 -27.67 11.28
C GLU A 74 -0.62 -26.99 10.06
N THR A 75 -0.70 -25.66 10.11
CA THR A 75 -1.01 -24.84 8.94
C THR A 75 0.27 -24.20 8.41
N MET A 76 0.28 -23.80 7.15
CA MET A 76 1.39 -23.01 6.62
C MET A 76 1.43 -21.64 7.28
N ASP A 77 2.64 -21.05 7.38
CA ASP A 77 2.80 -19.67 7.79
C ASP A 77 1.89 -18.74 6.97
N THR A 78 1.24 -17.78 7.62
CA THR A 78 0.29 -16.86 6.98
C THR A 78 0.90 -16.03 5.84
N PHE A 79 2.23 -15.86 5.81
CA PHE A 79 2.90 -15.23 4.68
C PHE A 79 2.93 -16.10 3.41
N VAL A 80 2.64 -17.39 3.50
CA VAL A 80 2.42 -18.24 2.31
C VAL A 80 1.14 -17.80 1.60
N ASP A 81 0.06 -17.53 2.34
CA ASP A 81 -1.21 -17.06 1.78
C ASP A 81 -1.04 -15.76 1.00
N SER A 82 -0.30 -14.81 1.56
CA SER A 82 -0.04 -13.52 0.94
C SER A 82 1.06 -13.54 -0.12
N SER A 83 1.68 -14.69 -0.39
CA SER A 83 2.82 -14.78 -1.31
C SER A 83 2.46 -14.69 -2.78
N TRP A 84 1.20 -14.86 -3.16
CA TRP A 84 0.79 -15.01 -4.55
C TRP A 84 -0.46 -14.20 -4.96
N TYR A 85 -1.04 -13.38 -4.07
CA TYR A 85 -2.28 -12.66 -4.33
C TYR A 85 -2.22 -11.80 -5.60
N PHE A 86 -1.07 -11.18 -5.89
CA PHE A 86 -0.86 -10.36 -7.08
C PHE A 86 -0.91 -11.17 -8.38
N LEU A 87 -0.56 -12.47 -8.35
CA LEU A 87 -0.75 -13.38 -9.47
C LEU A 87 -2.24 -13.59 -9.75
N ARG A 88 -3.04 -13.71 -8.71
CA ARG A 88 -4.49 -13.88 -8.83
C ARG A 88 -5.20 -12.60 -9.27
N TYR A 89 -4.73 -11.44 -8.84
CA TYR A 89 -5.36 -10.14 -9.17
C TYR A 89 -5.41 -9.86 -10.68
N ILE A 90 -4.39 -10.26 -11.42
CA ILE A 90 -4.31 -9.99 -12.85
C ILE A 90 -5.26 -10.87 -13.71
N ASP A 91 -5.84 -11.92 -13.11
CA ASP A 91 -6.78 -12.82 -13.82
C ASP A 91 -7.83 -13.39 -12.84
N ASN A 92 -8.46 -12.52 -12.07
CA ASN A 92 -9.29 -12.86 -10.90
C ASN A 92 -10.60 -13.59 -11.22
N LYS A 93 -11.02 -13.64 -12.48
CA LYS A 93 -12.23 -14.32 -12.94
C LYS A 93 -11.94 -15.68 -13.60
N ASN A 94 -10.69 -16.12 -13.58
CA ASN A 94 -10.30 -17.40 -14.16
C ASN A 94 -10.53 -18.54 -13.16
N ASP A 95 -11.41 -19.47 -13.47
CA ASP A 95 -11.75 -20.61 -12.61
C ASP A 95 -10.89 -21.86 -12.87
N ASN A 96 -10.06 -21.85 -13.92
CA ASN A 96 -9.27 -23.01 -14.33
C ASN A 96 -7.84 -22.99 -13.77
N GLU A 97 -7.27 -21.80 -13.64
CA GLU A 97 -5.90 -21.58 -13.13
C GLU A 97 -5.82 -20.25 -12.37
N PHE A 98 -4.78 -20.05 -11.56
CA PHE A 98 -4.66 -18.84 -10.75
C PHE A 98 -4.40 -17.58 -11.59
N SER A 99 -3.74 -17.70 -12.75
CA SER A 99 -3.68 -16.69 -13.81
C SER A 99 -3.03 -17.27 -15.07
N ARG A 100 -3.52 -16.84 -16.24
CA ARG A 100 -2.98 -17.27 -17.55
C ARG A 100 -1.59 -16.69 -17.78
N MET A 101 -0.76 -17.46 -18.45
CA MET A 101 0.63 -17.09 -18.76
C MET A 101 0.72 -15.78 -19.58
N GLU A 102 -0.25 -15.51 -20.47
CA GLU A 102 -0.31 -14.28 -21.27
C GLU A 102 -0.48 -13.06 -20.37
N MET A 103 -1.43 -13.13 -19.40
CA MET A 103 -1.67 -12.05 -18.43
C MET A 103 -0.44 -11.81 -17.55
N GLN A 104 0.23 -12.88 -17.14
CA GLN A 104 1.46 -12.78 -16.37
C GLN A 104 2.59 -12.09 -17.16
N LYS A 105 2.76 -12.41 -18.45
CA LYS A 105 3.78 -11.78 -19.31
C LYS A 105 3.51 -10.29 -19.53
N GLU A 106 2.24 -9.89 -19.57
CA GLU A 106 1.84 -8.51 -19.75
C GLU A 106 2.03 -7.65 -18.47
N TRP A 107 1.64 -8.20 -17.31
CA TRP A 107 1.54 -7.45 -16.07
C TRP A 107 2.70 -7.65 -15.09
N LEU A 108 3.53 -8.67 -15.29
CA LEU A 108 4.61 -9.02 -14.39
C LEU A 108 5.99 -8.89 -15.08
N PRO A 109 7.07 -8.73 -14.31
CA PRO A 109 7.08 -8.49 -12.86
C PRO A 109 6.49 -7.13 -12.50
N LEU A 110 5.91 -6.97 -11.31
CA LEU A 110 5.33 -5.72 -10.84
C LEU A 110 6.38 -4.59 -10.90
N ASP A 111 6.00 -3.42 -11.42
CA ASP A 111 6.95 -2.33 -11.63
C ASP A 111 7.47 -1.79 -10.31
N ILE A 112 6.57 -1.55 -9.34
CA ILE A 112 6.92 -1.03 -8.03
C ILE A 112 6.09 -1.75 -6.96
N TYR A 113 6.73 -2.14 -5.88
CA TYR A 113 6.10 -2.79 -4.74
C TYR A 113 6.40 -2.05 -3.43
N PHE A 114 5.35 -1.66 -2.71
CA PHE A 114 5.45 -0.86 -1.49
C PHE A 114 5.12 -1.68 -0.25
N GLY A 115 5.75 -1.34 0.87
CA GLY A 115 5.39 -1.89 2.18
C GLY A 115 6.40 -1.54 3.26
N GLY A 116 6.11 -1.90 4.51
CA GLY A 116 6.99 -1.68 5.64
C GLY A 116 8.33 -2.40 5.52
N ALA A 117 9.37 -1.84 6.09
CA ALA A 117 10.71 -2.43 6.07
C ALA A 117 10.77 -3.77 6.80
N GLU A 118 9.90 -4.00 7.79
CA GLU A 118 9.77 -5.26 8.54
C GLU A 118 9.45 -6.46 7.65
N HIS A 119 8.72 -6.23 6.55
CA HIS A 119 8.37 -7.29 5.60
C HIS A 119 9.54 -7.81 4.77
N THR A 120 10.73 -7.22 4.86
CA THR A 120 11.92 -7.69 4.15
C THR A 120 12.27 -9.13 4.52
N THR A 121 12.13 -9.51 5.79
CA THR A 121 12.39 -10.86 6.30
C THR A 121 11.11 -11.69 6.50
N MET A 122 9.95 -11.15 6.19
CA MET A 122 8.64 -11.80 6.30
C MET A 122 8.00 -11.96 4.93
N HIS A 123 6.99 -11.18 4.57
CA HIS A 123 6.24 -11.31 3.32
C HIS A 123 7.13 -11.32 2.07
N LEU A 124 8.14 -10.44 1.97
CA LEU A 124 8.98 -10.38 0.77
C LEU A 124 9.85 -11.63 0.59
N LEU A 125 10.36 -12.19 1.69
CA LEU A 125 11.13 -13.41 1.65
C LEU A 125 10.26 -14.58 1.16
N TYR A 126 9.05 -14.72 1.73
CA TYR A 126 8.10 -15.76 1.34
C TYR A 126 7.64 -15.61 -0.11
N SER A 127 7.20 -14.42 -0.53
CA SER A 127 6.69 -14.20 -1.88
C SER A 127 7.76 -14.40 -2.97
N ARG A 128 9.02 -14.01 -2.71
CA ARG A 128 10.13 -14.27 -3.64
C ARG A 128 10.48 -15.75 -3.71
N PHE A 129 10.49 -16.44 -2.58
CA PHE A 129 10.70 -17.89 -2.56
C PHE A 129 9.56 -18.61 -3.31
N TRP A 130 8.32 -18.26 -3.03
CA TRP A 130 7.14 -18.81 -3.69
C TRP A 130 7.17 -18.60 -5.20
N GLN A 131 7.48 -17.38 -5.64
CA GLN A 131 7.65 -17.06 -7.06
C GLN A 131 8.72 -17.94 -7.74
N LYS A 132 9.86 -18.12 -7.09
CA LYS A 132 10.94 -18.97 -7.63
C LYS A 132 10.54 -20.44 -7.68
N ALA A 133 9.85 -20.94 -6.67
CA ALA A 133 9.33 -22.31 -6.66
C ALA A 133 8.32 -22.53 -7.78
N LEU A 134 7.34 -21.63 -7.94
CA LEU A 134 6.37 -21.71 -9.05
C LEU A 134 7.05 -21.59 -10.42
N HIS A 135 8.08 -20.75 -10.55
CA HIS A 135 8.83 -20.64 -11.80
C HIS A 135 9.58 -21.93 -12.13
N SER A 136 10.17 -22.62 -11.15
CA SER A 136 10.83 -23.91 -11.39
C SER A 136 9.87 -25.01 -11.83
N LEU A 137 8.57 -24.85 -11.52
CA LEU A 137 7.48 -25.72 -11.97
C LEU A 137 6.85 -25.26 -13.31
N GLY A 138 7.33 -24.17 -13.90
CA GLY A 138 6.78 -23.62 -15.15
C GLY A 138 5.43 -22.94 -15.01
N LEU A 139 5.00 -22.59 -13.78
CA LEU A 139 3.68 -22.04 -13.49
C LEU A 139 3.64 -20.50 -13.52
N VAL A 140 4.78 -19.84 -13.51
CA VAL A 140 4.87 -18.37 -13.61
C VAL A 140 5.93 -17.94 -14.61
N SER A 141 5.70 -16.74 -15.19
CA SER A 141 6.50 -16.20 -16.30
C SER A 141 7.87 -15.65 -15.91
N HIS A 142 8.08 -15.26 -14.64
CA HIS A 142 9.29 -14.59 -14.17
C HIS A 142 9.77 -15.17 -12.84
N THR A 143 11.09 -15.13 -12.62
CA THR A 143 11.73 -15.62 -11.39
C THR A 143 11.60 -14.66 -10.20
N GLU A 144 11.46 -13.37 -10.45
CA GLU A 144 11.29 -12.34 -9.42
C GLU A 144 9.92 -11.66 -9.60
N PRO A 145 9.17 -11.45 -8.51
CA PRO A 145 7.83 -10.87 -8.60
C PRO A 145 7.83 -9.36 -8.80
N TYR A 146 8.90 -8.66 -8.41
CA TYR A 146 8.98 -7.19 -8.38
C TYR A 146 10.23 -6.68 -9.08
N LYS A 147 10.11 -5.61 -9.90
CA LYS A 147 11.25 -4.87 -10.49
C LYS A 147 11.91 -3.97 -9.45
N ARG A 148 11.10 -3.26 -8.66
CA ARG A 148 11.56 -2.30 -7.66
C ARG A 148 10.77 -2.44 -6.37
N ARG A 149 11.48 -2.44 -5.24
CA ARG A 149 10.90 -2.40 -3.91
C ARG A 149 11.15 -1.05 -3.25
N ILE A 150 10.12 -0.45 -2.66
CA ILE A 150 10.23 0.74 -1.82
C ILE A 150 9.80 0.37 -0.41
N ASN A 151 10.74 0.47 0.53
CA ASN A 151 10.48 0.29 1.95
C ASN A 151 9.97 1.60 2.53
N ARG A 152 8.84 1.53 3.24
CA ARG A 152 8.25 2.68 3.92
C ARG A 152 8.72 2.76 5.36
N SER A 153 8.77 3.99 5.84
CA SER A 153 9.01 4.32 7.24
C SER A 153 7.87 3.86 8.14
N LEU A 154 8.18 3.64 9.40
CA LEU A 154 7.18 3.36 10.44
C LEU A 154 6.66 4.66 11.03
N ILE A 155 5.35 4.79 11.14
CA ILE A 155 4.71 5.88 11.88
C ILE A 155 4.61 5.43 13.33
N LEU A 156 5.21 6.23 14.22
CA LEU A 156 5.18 6.01 15.66
C LEU A 156 3.99 6.72 16.31
N GLY A 157 3.59 6.27 17.47
CA GLY A 157 2.65 7.01 18.31
C GLY A 157 3.20 8.38 18.72
N PRO A 158 2.34 9.28 19.30
CA PRO A 158 2.78 10.58 19.79
C PRO A 158 3.86 10.50 20.86
N ASP A 159 3.99 9.34 21.51
CA ASP A 159 5.01 9.01 22.53
C ASP A 159 6.36 8.58 21.91
N GLY A 160 6.49 8.58 20.57
CA GLY A 160 7.69 8.16 19.87
C GLY A 160 7.92 6.65 19.84
N ASN A 161 6.97 5.84 20.29
CA ASN A 161 7.05 4.39 20.28
C ASN A 161 6.20 3.78 19.16
N LYS A 162 6.51 2.52 18.79
CA LYS A 162 5.65 1.75 17.87
C LYS A 162 4.22 1.68 18.42
N MET A 163 3.25 2.01 17.58
CA MET A 163 1.84 1.96 17.94
C MET A 163 1.41 0.53 18.31
N SER A 164 0.68 0.41 19.40
CA SER A 164 0.12 -0.86 19.87
C SER A 164 -1.17 -0.59 20.66
N LYS A 165 -2.21 -1.38 20.39
CA LYS A 165 -3.47 -1.31 21.14
C LYS A 165 -3.26 -1.52 22.64
N SER A 166 -2.35 -2.41 23.04
CA SER A 166 -2.02 -2.67 24.45
C SER A 166 -1.33 -1.51 25.15
N LYS A 167 -0.70 -0.60 24.41
CA LYS A 167 -0.05 0.62 24.96
C LYS A 167 -0.95 1.85 24.94
N GLY A 168 -2.10 1.78 24.24
CA GLY A 168 -3.01 2.92 24.14
C GLY A 168 -2.46 4.11 23.33
N ASN A 169 -1.39 3.92 22.53
CA ASN A 169 -0.72 4.96 21.75
C ASN A 169 -1.06 4.91 20.26
N VAL A 170 -2.12 4.18 19.89
CA VAL A 170 -2.61 4.10 18.51
C VAL A 170 -3.34 5.39 18.16
N VAL A 171 -3.02 5.95 16.99
CA VAL A 171 -3.79 7.04 16.39
C VAL A 171 -4.78 6.45 15.40
N ASP A 172 -6.04 6.70 15.64
CA ASP A 172 -7.11 6.31 14.73
C ASP A 172 -7.19 7.33 13.58
N PRO A 173 -7.00 6.90 12.31
CA PRO A 173 -7.10 7.80 11.17
C PRO A 173 -8.52 8.36 10.99
N ASP A 174 -9.57 7.65 11.34
CA ASP A 174 -10.96 8.11 11.16
C ASP A 174 -11.25 9.30 12.08
N GLU A 175 -10.82 9.25 13.35
CA GLU A 175 -10.92 10.40 14.27
C GLU A 175 -10.16 11.62 13.72
N GLN A 176 -9.03 11.42 13.07
CA GLN A 176 -8.28 12.51 12.47
C GLN A 176 -8.98 13.09 11.24
N VAL A 177 -9.57 12.22 10.41
CA VAL A 177 -10.37 12.64 9.24
C VAL A 177 -11.58 13.47 9.67
N GLU A 178 -12.30 13.04 10.70
CA GLU A 178 -13.43 13.81 11.26
C GLU A 178 -12.99 15.19 11.75
N ARG A 179 -11.80 15.29 12.36
CA ARG A 179 -11.30 16.53 12.94
C ARG A 179 -10.74 17.51 11.91
N VAL A 180 -10.02 17.07 10.90
CA VAL A 180 -9.24 17.95 10.00
C VAL A 180 -9.52 17.74 8.52
N GLY A 181 -10.30 16.76 8.16
CA GLY A 181 -10.60 16.37 6.77
C GLY A 181 -9.59 15.37 6.19
N SER A 182 -10.05 14.59 5.23
CA SER A 182 -9.27 13.50 4.61
C SER A 182 -8.03 14.01 3.86
N ASP A 183 -8.13 15.14 3.15
CA ASP A 183 -7.01 15.74 2.42
C ASP A 183 -5.89 16.18 3.36
N ALA A 184 -6.24 16.76 4.52
CA ALA A 184 -5.25 17.14 5.52
C ALA A 184 -4.52 15.91 6.09
N VAL A 185 -5.22 14.82 6.36
CA VAL A 185 -4.60 13.58 6.86
C VAL A 185 -3.69 12.97 5.80
N LYS A 186 -4.15 12.81 4.55
CA LYS A 186 -3.35 12.28 3.44
C LYS A 186 -2.09 13.11 3.19
N MET A 187 -2.26 14.42 3.13
CA MET A 187 -1.16 15.34 2.86
C MET A 187 -0.15 15.36 4.02
N TYR A 188 -0.62 15.28 5.27
CA TYR A 188 0.25 15.16 6.43
C TYR A 188 1.12 13.88 6.38
N LEU A 189 0.52 12.73 6.06
CA LEU A 189 1.24 11.46 5.90
C LEU A 189 2.29 11.52 4.78
N ALA A 190 2.00 12.25 3.70
CA ALA A 190 2.96 12.48 2.61
C ALA A 190 4.07 13.48 2.99
N PHE A 191 3.80 14.38 3.94
CA PHE A 191 4.72 15.45 4.36
C PHE A 191 5.66 15.05 5.50
N MET A 192 5.31 14.06 6.34
CA MET A 192 6.06 13.67 7.54
C MET A 192 7.55 13.42 7.32
N GLY A 193 7.92 12.93 6.12
CA GLY A 193 9.31 12.64 5.78
C GLY A 193 9.46 11.99 4.41
N PRO A 194 10.70 11.68 3.98
CA PRO A 194 10.97 11.04 2.71
C PRO A 194 10.25 9.69 2.61
N TYR A 195 9.38 9.55 1.62
CA TYR A 195 8.53 8.35 1.46
C TYR A 195 9.33 7.09 1.12
N ALA A 196 10.40 7.24 0.34
CA ALA A 196 11.22 6.13 -0.16
C ALA A 196 12.44 5.82 0.72
N GLU A 197 12.56 6.46 1.88
CA GLU A 197 13.67 6.25 2.82
C GLU A 197 13.16 5.58 4.09
N VAL A 198 14.01 4.74 4.69
CA VAL A 198 13.67 4.08 5.95
C VAL A 198 13.92 5.07 7.11
N GLY A 199 12.85 5.37 7.84
CA GLY A 199 12.91 6.25 9.02
C GLY A 199 11.76 5.92 9.97
N ASN A 200 11.72 6.59 11.10
CA ASN A 200 10.65 6.48 12.07
C ASN A 200 10.16 7.90 12.39
N TYR A 201 8.89 8.15 12.15
CA TYR A 201 8.28 9.47 12.31
C TYR A 201 7.19 9.42 13.37
N PRO A 202 7.37 10.13 14.50
CA PRO A 202 6.31 10.27 15.49
C PRO A 202 5.12 11.02 14.91
N TRP A 203 3.93 10.60 15.29
CA TRP A 203 2.71 11.37 14.98
C TRP A 203 2.74 12.71 15.70
N ASP A 204 2.65 13.81 14.96
CA ASP A 204 2.65 15.17 15.48
C ASP A 204 1.31 15.88 15.18
N LEU A 205 0.57 16.18 16.23
CA LEU A 205 -0.69 16.93 16.15
C LEU A 205 -0.50 18.38 15.67
N GLY A 206 0.66 18.98 15.95
CA GLY A 206 1.02 20.30 15.46
C GLY A 206 1.26 20.31 13.95
N GLY A 207 1.92 19.28 13.43
CA GLY A 207 2.18 19.11 12.01
C GLY A 207 0.90 18.98 11.20
N ILE A 208 -0.06 18.15 11.63
CA ILE A 208 -1.33 17.99 10.91
C ILE A 208 -2.17 19.28 10.93
N ALA A 209 -2.16 20.04 12.03
CA ALA A 209 -2.79 21.36 12.11
C ALA A 209 -2.13 22.37 11.16
N GLY A 210 -0.82 22.27 10.95
CA GLY A 210 -0.08 23.07 9.97
C GLY A 210 -0.55 22.80 8.53
N ILE A 211 -0.74 21.54 8.18
CA ILE A 211 -1.29 21.14 6.85
C ILE A 211 -2.71 21.67 6.69
N ARG A 212 -3.57 21.55 7.70
CA ARG A 212 -4.92 22.10 7.62
C ARG A 212 -4.92 23.59 7.32
N ARG A 213 -4.12 24.40 8.06
CA ARG A 213 -3.99 25.85 7.80
C ARG A 213 -3.49 26.13 6.38
N PHE A 214 -2.59 25.31 5.84
CA PHE A 214 -2.17 25.43 4.46
C PHE A 214 -3.34 25.23 3.49
N LEU A 215 -4.16 24.19 3.68
CA LEU A 215 -5.33 23.92 2.83
C LEU A 215 -6.41 25.02 2.97
N GLU A 216 -6.61 25.58 4.14
CA GLU A 216 -7.48 26.76 4.35
C GLU A 216 -6.99 27.98 3.56
N ARG A 217 -5.68 28.20 3.49
CA ARG A 217 -5.10 29.26 2.67
C ARG A 217 -5.27 28.98 1.16
N VAL A 218 -5.15 27.72 0.73
CA VAL A 218 -5.46 27.31 -0.66
C VAL A 218 -6.91 27.66 -1.00
N ASN A 219 -7.83 27.38 -0.09
CA ASN A 219 -9.26 27.70 -0.27
C ASN A 219 -9.52 29.19 -0.50
N GLY A 220 -8.77 30.04 0.17
CA GLY A 220 -8.86 31.51 -0.02
C GLY A 220 -7.98 32.08 -1.14
N LEU A 221 -7.23 31.24 -1.88
CA LEU A 221 -6.24 31.72 -2.86
C LEU A 221 -6.88 32.42 -4.06
N SER A 222 -8.13 32.08 -4.40
CA SER A 222 -8.89 32.78 -5.46
C SER A 222 -9.09 34.26 -5.23
N ASP A 223 -9.10 34.72 -3.98
CA ASP A 223 -9.21 36.15 -3.60
C ASP A 223 -7.97 36.97 -3.99
N HIS A 224 -6.86 36.29 -4.29
CA HIS A 224 -5.60 36.89 -4.71
C HIS A 224 -5.41 36.88 -6.24
N ILE A 225 -6.44 36.55 -7.03
CA ILE A 225 -6.38 36.57 -8.48
C ILE A 225 -6.35 38.03 -8.98
N THR A 226 -5.35 38.33 -9.80
CA THR A 226 -5.11 39.64 -10.39
C THR A 226 -5.20 39.61 -11.93
N ALA A 227 -5.52 40.72 -12.57
CA ALA A 227 -5.61 40.82 -14.01
C ALA A 227 -4.24 40.68 -14.70
N GLU A 228 -3.20 41.15 -14.05
CA GLU A 228 -1.81 41.04 -14.52
C GLU A 228 -0.99 40.26 -13.48
N GLU A 229 -0.18 39.32 -13.96
CA GLU A 229 0.73 38.54 -13.16
C GLU A 229 2.16 39.09 -13.22
N GLN A 230 2.80 39.14 -12.06
CA GLN A 230 4.21 39.51 -12.00
C GLN A 230 5.10 38.37 -12.51
N LYS A 231 6.15 38.74 -13.26
CA LYS A 231 7.11 37.78 -13.85
C LYS A 231 7.71 36.83 -12.82
N ASP A 232 7.92 37.31 -11.59
CA ASP A 232 8.47 36.49 -10.49
C ASP A 232 7.52 35.35 -10.08
N ILE A 233 6.19 35.56 -10.15
CA ILE A 233 5.19 34.52 -9.87
C ILE A 233 5.18 33.49 -10.99
N THR A 234 5.16 33.90 -12.28
CA THR A 234 5.26 32.99 -13.42
C THR A 234 6.51 32.12 -13.34
N LYS A 235 7.65 32.77 -13.05
CA LYS A 235 8.93 32.07 -12.89
C LYS A 235 8.90 31.06 -11.74
N LEU A 236 8.38 31.47 -10.58
CA LEU A 236 8.25 30.59 -9.41
C LEU A 236 7.29 29.43 -9.71
N LEU A 237 6.19 29.68 -10.44
CA LEU A 237 5.26 28.62 -10.86
C LEU A 237 5.98 27.56 -11.69
N HIS A 238 6.75 27.96 -12.71
CA HIS A 238 7.45 26.99 -13.54
C HIS A 238 8.54 26.23 -12.75
N LYS A 239 9.27 26.88 -11.85
CA LYS A 239 10.17 26.18 -10.92
C LYS A 239 9.41 25.18 -10.05
N THR A 240 8.20 25.53 -9.59
CA THR A 240 7.34 24.66 -8.79
C THR A 240 6.82 23.48 -9.61
N ILE A 241 6.38 23.69 -10.86
CA ILE A 241 5.97 22.61 -11.78
C ILE A 241 7.07 21.57 -11.91
N LYS A 242 8.30 22.03 -12.22
CA LYS A 242 9.44 21.14 -12.36
C LYS A 242 9.73 20.40 -11.06
N LYS A 243 9.81 21.11 -9.93
CA LYS A 243 10.14 20.55 -8.62
C LYS A 243 9.12 19.51 -8.18
N VAL A 244 7.82 19.82 -8.28
CA VAL A 244 6.75 18.91 -7.89
C VAL A 244 6.72 17.66 -8.78
N GLY A 245 6.87 17.83 -10.10
CA GLY A 245 6.92 16.72 -11.05
C GLY A 245 8.10 15.78 -10.79
N ASP A 246 9.31 16.32 -10.65
CA ASP A 246 10.52 15.54 -10.36
C ASP A 246 10.39 14.79 -9.00
N ASP A 247 9.86 15.47 -7.98
CA ASP A 247 9.70 14.92 -6.65
C ASP A 247 8.63 13.82 -6.57
N ILE A 248 7.54 13.94 -7.32
CA ILE A 248 6.52 12.87 -7.41
C ILE A 248 7.15 11.60 -8.00
N VAL A 249 7.89 11.72 -9.10
CA VAL A 249 8.58 10.59 -9.74
C VAL A 249 9.61 9.95 -8.81
N ALA A 250 10.28 10.77 -8.01
CA ALA A 250 11.29 10.34 -7.04
C ALA A 250 10.71 9.89 -5.69
N PHE A 251 9.39 9.94 -5.47
CA PHE A 251 8.71 9.70 -4.19
C PHE A 251 9.18 10.61 -3.04
N LYS A 252 9.53 11.87 -3.37
CA LYS A 252 9.90 12.93 -2.42
C LYS A 252 8.72 13.85 -2.12
N PHE A 253 7.61 13.28 -1.70
CA PHE A 253 6.36 14.02 -1.51
C PHE A 253 6.47 15.17 -0.52
N ASN A 254 7.28 15.03 0.52
CA ASN A 254 7.52 16.07 1.52
C ASN A 254 8.13 17.34 0.90
N THR A 255 9.08 17.20 -0.03
CA THR A 255 9.70 18.36 -0.71
C THR A 255 8.80 18.94 -1.81
N ALA A 256 7.97 18.12 -2.47
CA ALA A 256 6.94 18.59 -3.36
C ALA A 256 5.92 19.48 -2.63
N ILE A 257 5.43 19.04 -1.49
CA ILE A 257 4.49 19.81 -0.64
C ILE A 257 5.15 21.12 -0.15
N SER A 258 6.41 21.06 0.24
CA SER A 258 7.17 22.28 0.63
C SER A 258 7.24 23.29 -0.52
N ALA A 259 7.44 22.84 -1.76
CA ALA A 259 7.46 23.72 -2.94
C ALA A 259 6.09 24.38 -3.17
N LEU A 260 4.99 23.64 -2.99
CA LEU A 260 3.63 24.18 -3.06
C LEU A 260 3.39 25.25 -1.97
N MET A 261 3.87 25.03 -0.74
CA MET A 261 3.78 26.01 0.34
C MET A 261 4.57 27.30 0.05
N ILE A 262 5.76 27.17 -0.54
CA ILE A 262 6.58 28.32 -0.95
C ILE A 262 5.86 29.13 -2.04
N PHE A 263 5.23 28.47 -3.01
CA PHE A 263 4.47 29.14 -4.05
C PHE A 263 3.31 29.97 -3.48
N ILE A 264 2.48 29.38 -2.58
CA ILE A 264 1.38 30.12 -1.93
C ILE A 264 1.87 31.34 -1.17
N ASN A 265 2.98 31.23 -0.42
CA ASN A 265 3.53 32.36 0.30
C ASN A 265 3.87 33.57 -0.59
N ALA A 266 4.27 33.32 -1.83
CA ALA A 266 4.54 34.36 -2.80
C ALA A 266 3.25 34.86 -3.48
N ALA A 267 2.35 33.95 -3.86
CA ALA A 267 1.10 34.27 -4.55
C ALA A 267 0.17 35.14 -3.70
N GLU A 268 0.03 34.87 -2.41
CA GLU A 268 -0.77 35.69 -1.49
C GLU A 268 -0.24 37.13 -1.35
N LYS A 269 1.07 37.34 -1.50
CA LYS A 269 1.69 38.65 -1.36
C LYS A 269 1.66 39.47 -2.64
N GLN A 270 1.76 38.81 -3.78
CA GLN A 270 1.99 39.47 -5.08
C GLN A 270 0.78 39.37 -6.01
N GLY A 271 -0.17 38.50 -5.70
CA GLY A 271 -1.24 38.10 -6.61
C GLY A 271 -0.76 37.07 -7.62
N LEU A 272 -1.72 36.46 -8.33
CA LEU A 272 -1.46 35.51 -9.39
C LEU A 272 -2.54 35.61 -10.47
N SER A 273 -2.24 35.20 -11.72
CA SER A 273 -3.26 35.13 -12.77
C SER A 273 -4.21 33.94 -12.52
N LYS A 274 -5.39 33.99 -13.16
CA LYS A 274 -6.34 32.88 -13.17
C LYS A 274 -5.69 31.59 -13.71
N GLU A 275 -4.87 31.69 -14.76
CA GLU A 275 -4.15 30.57 -15.37
C GLU A 275 -3.15 29.94 -14.38
N SER A 276 -2.41 30.76 -13.63
CA SER A 276 -1.47 30.29 -12.61
C SER A 276 -2.18 29.66 -11.43
N TYR A 277 -3.34 30.19 -11.02
CA TYR A 277 -4.19 29.56 -10.01
C TYR A 277 -4.65 28.17 -10.45
N GLU A 278 -5.21 28.04 -11.64
CA GLU A 278 -5.65 26.76 -12.20
C GLU A 278 -4.50 25.75 -12.33
N THR A 279 -3.33 26.21 -12.73
CA THR A 279 -2.11 25.41 -12.83
C THR A 279 -1.66 24.92 -11.45
N PHE A 280 -1.72 25.79 -10.45
CA PHE A 280 -1.41 25.41 -9.06
C PHE A 280 -2.37 24.36 -8.52
N LEU A 281 -3.68 24.46 -8.79
CA LEU A 281 -4.65 23.43 -8.39
C LEU A 281 -4.30 22.06 -8.98
N LYS A 282 -3.88 22.01 -10.26
CA LYS A 282 -3.44 20.76 -10.90
C LYS A 282 -2.21 20.16 -10.23
N LEU A 283 -1.27 20.98 -9.78
CA LEU A 283 -0.08 20.52 -9.03
C LEU A 283 -0.44 19.98 -7.65
N LEU A 284 -1.45 20.55 -7.01
CA LEU A 284 -1.90 20.16 -5.68
C LEU A 284 -2.84 18.93 -5.71
N ALA A 285 -3.55 18.69 -6.82
CA ALA A 285 -4.57 17.65 -6.92
C ALA A 285 -4.13 16.25 -6.45
N PRO A 286 -2.89 15.76 -6.72
CA PRO A 286 -2.43 14.48 -6.19
C PRO A 286 -2.37 14.41 -4.66
N PHE A 287 -2.24 15.54 -3.97
CA PHE A 287 -2.05 15.64 -2.52
C PHE A 287 -3.33 16.00 -1.76
N ALA A 288 -4.22 16.79 -2.38
CA ALA A 288 -5.48 17.25 -1.80
C ALA A 288 -6.63 17.12 -2.82
N PRO A 289 -7.02 15.88 -3.16
CA PRO A 289 -7.93 15.62 -4.28
C PRO A 289 -9.33 16.22 -4.11
N HIS A 290 -9.88 16.22 -2.89
CA HIS A 290 -11.24 16.72 -2.68
C HIS A 290 -11.31 18.25 -2.75
N LEU A 291 -10.40 18.94 -2.07
CA LEU A 291 -10.34 20.40 -2.09
C LEU A 291 -10.10 20.93 -3.51
N THR A 292 -9.16 20.30 -4.24
CA THR A 292 -8.85 20.78 -5.59
C THR A 292 -9.96 20.51 -6.60
N GLU A 293 -10.71 19.42 -6.45
CA GLU A 293 -11.90 19.16 -7.27
C GLU A 293 -12.99 20.18 -7.03
N GLU A 294 -13.27 20.53 -5.77
CA GLU A 294 -14.25 21.55 -5.39
C GLU A 294 -13.88 22.91 -5.98
N LEU A 295 -12.64 23.39 -5.73
CA LEU A 295 -12.17 24.68 -6.25
C LEU A 295 -12.10 24.71 -7.79
N TRP A 296 -11.86 23.58 -8.43
CA TRP A 296 -11.92 23.44 -9.88
C TRP A 296 -13.35 23.63 -10.40
N SER A 297 -14.31 22.99 -9.77
CA SER A 297 -15.74 23.11 -10.08
C SER A 297 -16.23 24.54 -9.88
N GLU A 298 -15.88 25.18 -8.75
CA GLU A 298 -16.22 26.59 -8.47
C GLU A 298 -15.66 27.57 -9.52
N SER A 299 -14.53 27.23 -10.13
CA SER A 299 -13.94 28.01 -11.22
C SER A 299 -14.69 27.88 -12.56
N CYS A 300 -15.88 27.25 -12.55
CA CYS A 300 -16.73 26.96 -13.70
C CYS A 300 -16.03 26.14 -14.79
N LYS A 301 -15.19 25.18 -14.42
CA LYS A 301 -14.55 24.26 -15.33
C LYS A 301 -15.40 23.02 -15.55
N GLU A 302 -15.52 22.61 -16.80
CA GLU A 302 -16.14 21.34 -17.15
C GLU A 302 -15.18 20.16 -16.88
N GLY A 303 -15.74 19.06 -16.38
CA GLY A 303 -15.01 17.84 -16.07
C GLY A 303 -14.20 17.89 -14.77
N SER A 304 -13.59 16.78 -14.42
CA SER A 304 -12.81 16.64 -13.20
C SER A 304 -11.35 17.06 -13.42
N ILE A 305 -10.78 17.75 -12.42
CA ILE A 305 -9.34 18.12 -12.41
C ILE A 305 -8.44 16.87 -12.51
N HIS A 306 -8.92 15.72 -12.01
CA HIS A 306 -8.18 14.46 -12.02
C HIS A 306 -8.10 13.80 -13.40
N MET A 307 -8.85 14.28 -14.38
CA MET A 307 -8.81 13.81 -15.78
C MET A 307 -7.98 14.71 -16.67
N ILE A 308 -7.31 15.72 -16.12
CA ILE A 308 -6.53 16.72 -16.87
C ILE A 308 -5.05 16.37 -16.75
N ASP A 309 -4.32 16.59 -17.83
CA ASP A 309 -2.86 16.38 -17.88
C ASP A 309 -2.12 17.21 -16.84
N PHE A 310 -1.08 16.60 -16.26
CA PHE A 310 -0.16 17.31 -15.38
C PHE A 310 0.49 18.50 -16.09
N PRO A 311 0.67 19.66 -15.41
CA PRO A 311 1.21 20.87 -16.01
C PRO A 311 2.60 20.68 -16.63
N LYS A 312 2.79 21.20 -17.85
CA LYS A 312 4.07 21.12 -18.55
C LYS A 312 5.03 22.20 -18.08
N PHE A 313 6.25 21.80 -17.76
CA PHE A 313 7.33 22.71 -17.45
C PHE A 313 7.83 23.44 -18.71
N ASN A 314 7.99 24.75 -18.61
CA ASN A 314 8.66 25.57 -19.65
C ASN A 314 9.94 26.17 -19.05
N ALA A 315 11.10 25.80 -19.63
CA ALA A 315 12.40 26.26 -19.15
C ALA A 315 12.62 27.76 -19.35
N ASP A 316 12.09 28.34 -20.44
CA ASP A 316 12.27 29.76 -20.76
C ASP A 316 11.55 30.67 -19.75
N LEU A 317 10.51 30.19 -19.13
CA LEU A 317 9.77 30.90 -18.09
C LEU A 317 10.33 30.70 -16.67
N ALA A 318 11.30 29.79 -16.49
CA ALA A 318 11.91 29.49 -15.20
C ALA A 318 13.26 30.20 -14.97
N VAL A 319 13.81 30.90 -15.97
CA VAL A 319 15.12 31.57 -15.88
C VAL A 319 15.03 33.00 -15.39
N ASP A 320 16.18 33.54 -14.94
CA ASP A 320 16.33 34.91 -14.44
C ASP A 320 16.32 35.92 -15.57
#